data_d735350cfab31b03ab2aab18db74d920
#
_entry.id   d735350cfab31b03ab2aab18db74d920
#
_cell.length_a   1.000
_cell.length_b   1.000
_cell.length_c   1.000
_cell.angle_alpha   90.00
_cell.angle_beta   90.00
_cell.angle_gamma   90.00
#
_symmetry.space_group_name_H-M   'P 1'
#
loop_
_entity.id
_entity.type
_entity.pdbx_description
1 polymer ?
#
loop_
_entity_poly.entity_id
_entity_poly.type
_entity_poly.pdbx_seq_one_letter_code
_entity_poly.pdbx_strand_id
1 'polypeptide(L)'
;MCIRDRFYTHVLPIRNEIEYRESDIILDFSRTFKVEPLVIPNLLCFGYELGIRNGNVPKIYFPDTSYSGEVKNYLNEIGFFHYANKYGLFEFCSSPYSGLTGKKIDPICGTLYFDTENTVDEINRGVELCIAPFADEYLYKFECIRSDLDQTYYVNDITEFLSEIIMNCKQHAHSFSFTTLHAKYSAKKIYISVSDFGCGFLNTIASDLYCKDEVEAILCGVYKRKESKVYGLYNIIRRVLEYNGKVRIHSNSEQLIFTPKILTSFLKNELLKNDNFKKYNIKRNVPFSGVHIEIELPLERR
;
A
#
# COMPACT_ATOMS: atom_id res chain seq x y z
N MET A 1 12.04 -12.66 -10.27
CA MET A 1 12.22 -12.17 -8.91
C MET A 1 11.05 -11.28 -8.55
N CYS A 2 10.48 -11.39 -7.34
CA CYS A 2 9.38 -10.52 -6.91
C CYS A 2 9.96 -9.22 -6.30
N ILE A 3 9.48 -8.06 -6.76
CA ILE A 3 9.98 -6.77 -6.26
C ILE A 3 9.58 -6.52 -4.81
N ARG A 4 8.42 -7.03 -4.33
CA ARG A 4 7.93 -6.75 -2.98
C ARG A 4 8.95 -7.01 -1.89
N ASP A 5 9.49 -8.24 -1.82
CA ASP A 5 10.44 -8.61 -0.76
C ASP A 5 11.76 -7.87 -0.91
N ARG A 6 12.06 -7.37 -2.10
CA ARG A 6 13.29 -6.64 -2.40
C ARG A 6 13.15 -5.13 -2.29
N PHE A 7 11.95 -4.58 -2.30
CA PHE A 7 11.79 -3.14 -2.09
C PHE A 7 12.43 -2.73 -0.77
N TYR A 8 12.04 -3.36 0.31
CA TYR A 8 12.56 -3.05 1.64
C TYR A 8 13.99 -3.53 1.90
N THR A 9 14.48 -4.51 1.17
CA THR A 9 15.80 -5.11 1.42
C THR A 9 16.88 -4.70 0.45
N HIS A 10 16.51 -4.20 -0.74
CA HIS A 10 17.47 -3.85 -1.79
C HIS A 10 17.23 -2.48 -2.40
N VAL A 11 15.98 -2.07 -2.63
CA VAL A 11 15.68 -0.77 -3.25
C VAL A 11 15.81 0.33 -2.21
N LEU A 12 15.13 0.19 -1.09
CA LEU A 12 15.10 1.20 -0.04
C LEU A 12 16.50 1.46 0.59
N PRO A 13 17.37 0.47 0.85
CA PRO A 13 18.70 0.72 1.40
C PRO A 13 19.62 1.55 0.51
N ILE A 14 19.43 1.53 -0.81
CA ILE A 14 20.18 2.38 -1.75
C ILE A 14 20.07 3.86 -1.39
N ARG A 15 18.94 4.27 -0.79
CA ARG A 15 18.71 5.63 -0.33
C ARG A 15 19.82 6.18 0.57
N ASN A 16 20.35 5.39 1.50
CA ASN A 16 21.41 5.85 2.40
C ASN A 16 22.75 6.01 1.67
N GLU A 17 22.98 5.28 0.58
CA GLU A 17 24.18 5.41 -0.23
C GLU A 17 24.13 6.66 -1.13
N ILE A 18 22.92 7.15 -1.43
CA ILE A 18 22.66 8.26 -2.34
C ILE A 18 22.94 9.61 -1.68
N GLU A 19 22.76 9.76 -0.37
CA GLU A 19 23.06 11.00 0.35
C GLU A 19 24.50 11.48 0.17
N TYR A 20 25.39 10.62 -0.37
CA TYR A 20 26.82 10.89 -0.55
C TYR A 20 27.26 10.91 -2.03
N ARG A 21 26.36 10.76 -3.01
CA ARG A 21 26.76 10.71 -4.42
C ARG A 21 25.91 11.62 -5.28
N GLU A 22 26.57 12.48 -6.07
CA GLU A 22 25.96 13.24 -7.18
C GLU A 22 25.56 12.35 -8.38
N SER A 23 25.54 11.02 -8.24
CA SER A 23 25.35 10.09 -9.35
C SER A 23 23.85 9.81 -9.59
N ASP A 24 23.51 9.65 -10.86
CA ASP A 24 22.17 9.22 -11.29
C ASP A 24 21.74 7.92 -10.63
N ILE A 25 20.53 7.91 -10.09
CA ILE A 25 19.91 6.71 -9.51
C ILE A 25 19.16 6.00 -10.63
N ILE A 26 19.53 4.75 -10.90
CA ILE A 26 18.86 3.93 -11.89
C ILE A 26 18.23 2.72 -11.21
N LEU A 27 16.89 2.62 -11.27
CA LEU A 27 16.16 1.42 -10.90
C LEU A 27 16.13 0.47 -12.10
N ASP A 28 16.98 -0.54 -12.05
CA ASP A 28 17.12 -1.53 -13.12
C ASP A 28 16.12 -2.69 -12.96
N PHE A 29 15.14 -2.76 -13.85
CA PHE A 29 14.14 -3.81 -13.91
C PHE A 29 14.54 -5.01 -14.78
N SER A 30 15.79 -5.09 -15.26
CA SER A 30 16.26 -6.15 -16.17
C SER A 30 16.07 -7.57 -15.63
N ARG A 31 16.12 -7.74 -14.31
CA ARG A 31 15.93 -9.02 -13.63
C ARG A 31 14.61 -9.14 -12.89
N THR A 32 13.65 -8.30 -13.23
CA THR A 32 12.33 -8.28 -12.60
C THR A 32 11.34 -9.08 -13.44
N PHE A 33 10.81 -10.16 -12.88
CA PHE A 33 9.78 -10.99 -13.55
C PHE A 33 8.36 -10.65 -13.10
N LYS A 34 8.23 -9.99 -11.94
CA LYS A 34 6.95 -9.71 -11.33
C LYS A 34 7.04 -8.53 -10.38
N VAL A 35 6.06 -7.68 -10.44
CA VAL A 35 5.81 -6.61 -9.48
C VAL A 35 4.56 -6.96 -8.69
N GLU A 36 4.63 -6.90 -7.37
CA GLU A 36 3.46 -7.10 -6.52
C GLU A 36 2.66 -5.79 -6.42
N PRO A 37 1.30 -5.87 -6.43
CA PRO A 37 0.45 -4.68 -6.33
C PRO A 37 0.79 -3.79 -5.13
N LEU A 38 1.13 -4.43 -4.02
CA LEU A 38 1.38 -3.76 -2.74
C LEU A 38 2.61 -2.85 -2.74
N VAL A 39 3.51 -2.99 -3.71
CA VAL A 39 4.71 -2.14 -3.79
C VAL A 39 4.51 -0.89 -4.67
N ILE A 40 3.43 -0.82 -5.44
CA ILE A 40 3.21 0.27 -6.40
C ILE A 40 3.15 1.64 -5.70
N PRO A 41 2.30 1.84 -4.67
CA PRO A 41 2.29 3.10 -3.93
C PRO A 41 3.64 3.43 -3.28
N ASN A 42 4.33 2.41 -2.75
CA ASN A 42 5.66 2.59 -2.16
C ASN A 42 6.70 3.06 -3.19
N LEU A 43 6.67 2.51 -4.40
CA LEU A 43 7.58 2.97 -5.47
C LEU A 43 7.28 4.41 -5.88
N LEU A 44 6.01 4.80 -5.97
CA LEU A 44 5.63 6.18 -6.30
C LEU A 44 6.08 7.15 -5.20
N CYS A 45 5.85 6.82 -3.92
CA CYS A 45 6.36 7.60 -2.79
C CYS A 45 7.89 7.67 -2.77
N PHE A 46 8.57 6.57 -3.09
CA PHE A 46 10.03 6.51 -3.15
C PHE A 46 10.60 7.42 -4.25
N GLY A 47 9.98 7.41 -5.44
CA GLY A 47 10.35 8.32 -6.52
C GLY A 47 10.21 9.80 -6.11
N TYR A 48 9.10 10.13 -5.44
CA TYR A 48 8.88 11.46 -4.90
C TYR A 48 9.94 11.85 -3.85
N GLU A 49 10.24 10.96 -2.90
CA GLU A 49 11.24 11.21 -1.86
C GLU A 49 12.62 11.47 -2.44
N LEU A 50 13.05 10.66 -3.41
CA LEU A 50 14.35 10.83 -4.06
C LEU A 50 14.44 12.14 -4.85
N GLY A 51 13.39 12.47 -5.60
CA GLY A 51 13.30 13.73 -6.35
C GLY A 51 13.42 14.96 -5.44
N ILE A 52 12.72 14.96 -4.30
CA ILE A 52 12.77 16.07 -3.35
C ILE A 52 14.14 16.18 -2.66
N ARG A 53 14.68 15.06 -2.17
CA ARG A 53 15.90 15.09 -1.37
C ARG A 53 17.16 15.39 -2.17
N ASN A 54 17.23 14.83 -3.38
CA ASN A 54 18.45 14.86 -4.17
C ASN A 54 18.40 15.91 -5.28
N GLY A 55 17.25 16.50 -5.53
CA GLY A 55 17.03 17.37 -6.69
C GLY A 55 17.14 16.63 -8.04
N ASN A 56 17.40 15.32 -8.02
CA ASN A 56 17.53 14.49 -9.20
C ASN A 56 16.44 13.42 -9.22
N VAL A 57 15.65 13.40 -10.28
CA VAL A 57 14.60 12.41 -10.48
C VAL A 57 15.26 11.06 -10.81
N PRO A 58 14.90 9.97 -10.08
CA PRO A 58 15.47 8.66 -10.36
C PRO A 58 15.02 8.13 -11.73
N LYS A 59 15.90 7.38 -12.38
CA LYS A 59 15.65 6.78 -13.69
C LYS A 59 15.18 5.34 -13.57
N ILE A 60 14.27 4.93 -14.45
CA ILE A 60 13.87 3.52 -14.58
C ILE A 60 14.37 2.97 -15.91
N TYR A 61 15.04 1.83 -15.83
CA TYR A 61 15.49 1.07 -16.99
C TYR A 61 14.70 -0.23 -17.14
N PHE A 62 14.10 -0.41 -18.31
CA PHE A 62 13.48 -1.66 -18.75
C PHE A 62 14.23 -2.17 -19.97
N PRO A 63 14.84 -3.35 -19.94
CA PRO A 63 15.48 -3.93 -21.12
C PRO A 63 14.42 -4.39 -22.14
N ASP A 64 14.82 -4.43 -23.41
CA ASP A 64 13.98 -4.99 -24.48
C ASP A 64 14.02 -6.53 -24.48
N THR A 65 13.41 -7.13 -23.46
CA THR A 65 13.25 -8.57 -23.33
C THR A 65 11.77 -8.94 -23.27
N SER A 66 11.42 -10.18 -23.62
CA SER A 66 10.04 -10.68 -23.54
C SER A 66 9.44 -10.57 -22.14
N TYR A 67 10.25 -10.76 -21.10
CA TYR A 67 9.81 -10.66 -19.72
C TYR A 67 9.55 -9.21 -19.28
N SER A 68 10.31 -8.26 -19.80
CA SER A 68 10.07 -6.84 -19.50
C SER A 68 8.74 -6.35 -20.05
N GLY A 69 8.25 -6.93 -21.14
CA GLY A 69 6.94 -6.63 -21.71
C GLY A 69 5.77 -6.93 -20.77
N GLU A 70 5.82 -8.04 -20.04
CA GLU A 70 4.77 -8.40 -19.06
C GLU A 70 4.78 -7.45 -17.85
N VAL A 71 5.97 -7.09 -17.36
CA VAL A 71 6.11 -6.12 -16.26
C VAL A 71 5.66 -4.74 -16.70
N LYS A 72 6.06 -4.28 -17.90
CA LYS A 72 5.60 -3.01 -18.46
C LYS A 72 4.09 -2.97 -18.64
N ASN A 73 3.48 -4.02 -19.21
CA ASN A 73 2.03 -4.11 -19.37
C ASN A 73 1.32 -4.00 -18.01
N TYR A 74 1.79 -4.73 -17.01
CA TYR A 74 1.22 -4.67 -15.68
C TYR A 74 1.32 -3.26 -15.08
N LEU A 75 2.50 -2.64 -15.13
CA LEU A 75 2.71 -1.28 -14.61
C LEU A 75 1.88 -0.23 -15.34
N ASN A 76 1.68 -0.41 -16.65
CA ASN A 76 0.81 0.44 -17.44
C ASN A 76 -0.66 0.29 -17.03
N GLU A 77 -1.16 -0.95 -16.94
CA GLU A 77 -2.56 -1.22 -16.61
C GLU A 77 -2.92 -0.78 -15.20
N ILE A 78 -2.01 -0.96 -14.23
CA ILE A 78 -2.24 -0.52 -12.86
C ILE A 78 -2.12 1.01 -12.69
N GLY A 79 -1.75 1.74 -13.73
CA GLY A 79 -1.65 3.19 -13.72
C GLY A 79 -0.32 3.75 -13.19
N PHE A 80 0.69 2.91 -12.96
CA PHE A 80 2.00 3.36 -12.44
C PHE A 80 2.63 4.42 -13.36
N PHE A 81 2.71 4.15 -14.67
CA PHE A 81 3.32 5.09 -15.61
C PHE A 81 2.55 6.41 -15.72
N HIS A 82 1.21 6.37 -15.60
CA HIS A 82 0.40 7.57 -15.56
C HIS A 82 0.82 8.51 -14.44
N TYR A 83 0.88 8.00 -13.21
CA TYR A 83 1.23 8.82 -12.05
C TYR A 83 2.72 9.18 -12.01
N ALA A 84 3.60 8.27 -12.40
CA ALA A 84 5.03 8.54 -12.52
C ALA A 84 5.32 9.72 -13.44
N ASN A 85 4.67 9.76 -14.62
CA ASN A 85 4.81 10.86 -15.57
C ASN A 85 4.09 12.14 -15.12
N LYS A 86 2.84 12.02 -14.63
CA LYS A 86 2.03 13.16 -14.22
C LYS A 86 2.71 14.01 -13.15
N TYR A 87 3.39 13.36 -12.22
CA TYR A 87 4.05 14.02 -11.10
C TYR A 87 5.58 14.09 -11.23
N GLY A 88 6.15 13.69 -12.38
CA GLY A 88 7.58 13.73 -12.62
C GLY A 88 8.40 12.90 -11.63
N LEU A 89 7.88 11.75 -11.19
CA LEU A 89 8.49 10.94 -10.14
C LEU A 89 9.67 10.11 -10.63
N PHE A 90 9.69 9.81 -11.93
CA PHE A 90 10.73 9.01 -12.57
C PHE A 90 10.98 9.50 -13.99
N GLU A 91 12.25 9.41 -14.40
CA GLU A 91 12.64 9.44 -15.81
C GLU A 91 12.75 8.01 -16.33
N PHE A 92 12.36 7.79 -17.60
CA PHE A 92 12.45 6.48 -18.24
C PHE A 92 13.59 6.47 -19.25
N CYS A 93 14.56 5.56 -19.11
CA CYS A 93 15.69 5.43 -20.02
C CYS A 93 15.24 5.05 -21.46
N SER A 94 14.07 4.44 -21.60
CA SER A 94 13.38 4.17 -22.86
C SER A 94 11.89 4.38 -22.69
N SER A 95 11.14 4.57 -23.79
CA SER A 95 9.69 4.77 -23.68
C SER A 95 9.04 3.64 -22.87
N PRO A 96 8.34 3.94 -21.78
CA PRO A 96 7.67 2.93 -20.97
C PRO A 96 6.51 2.25 -21.72
N TYR A 97 6.04 2.88 -22.79
CA TYR A 97 4.94 2.39 -23.63
C TYR A 97 5.42 1.55 -24.82
N SER A 98 6.72 1.49 -25.08
CA SER A 98 7.26 0.64 -26.16
C SER A 98 7.16 -0.85 -25.78
N GLY A 99 6.76 -1.68 -26.75
CA GLY A 99 6.65 -3.13 -26.55
C GLY A 99 5.47 -3.58 -25.68
N LEU A 100 4.49 -2.71 -25.40
CA LEU A 100 3.25 -3.11 -24.77
C LEU A 100 2.47 -4.05 -25.69
N THR A 101 2.05 -5.19 -25.17
CA THR A 101 1.33 -6.21 -25.96
C THR A 101 -0.16 -5.97 -26.02
N GLY A 102 -0.71 -5.02 -25.28
CA GLY A 102 -2.15 -4.77 -25.15
C GLY A 102 -2.93 -5.94 -24.55
N LYS A 103 -2.23 -6.97 -24.06
CA LYS A 103 -2.84 -8.10 -23.39
C LYS A 103 -3.35 -7.64 -22.03
N LYS A 104 -4.67 -7.63 -21.87
CA LYS A 104 -5.28 -7.38 -20.55
C LYS A 104 -4.78 -8.43 -19.58
N ILE A 105 -4.24 -7.95 -18.48
CA ILE A 105 -3.88 -8.76 -17.32
C ILE A 105 -5.15 -8.87 -16.46
N ASP A 106 -5.18 -9.84 -15.55
CA ASP A 106 -6.27 -10.03 -14.57
C ASP A 106 -6.84 -8.70 -14.05
N PRO A 107 -8.10 -8.68 -13.63
CA PRO A 107 -8.83 -7.48 -13.27
C PRO A 107 -8.05 -6.60 -12.29
N ILE A 108 -7.55 -5.54 -12.82
CA ILE A 108 -6.86 -4.50 -12.08
C ILE A 108 -7.84 -3.38 -11.84
N CYS A 109 -8.01 -3.01 -10.58
CA CYS A 109 -8.84 -1.87 -10.23
C CYS A 109 -8.10 -0.55 -10.46
N GLY A 110 -6.77 -0.55 -10.30
CA GLY A 110 -5.91 0.58 -10.64
C GLY A 110 -5.29 1.28 -9.43
N THR A 111 -4.64 2.38 -9.72
CA THR A 111 -4.02 3.27 -8.74
C THR A 111 -4.81 4.57 -8.67
N LEU A 112 -4.97 5.10 -7.45
CA LEU A 112 -5.57 6.38 -7.15
C LEU A 112 -4.54 7.30 -6.51
N TYR A 113 -4.72 8.59 -6.68
CA TYR A 113 -3.95 9.63 -6.00
C TYR A 113 -4.92 10.60 -5.36
N PHE A 114 -4.67 10.93 -4.10
CA PHE A 114 -5.37 11.96 -3.37
C PHE A 114 -4.37 12.85 -2.66
N ASP A 115 -4.64 14.14 -2.65
CA ASP A 115 -3.86 15.15 -1.94
C ASP A 115 -4.67 15.79 -0.79
N THR A 116 -4.08 16.75 -0.14
CA THR A 116 -4.70 17.44 1.00
C THR A 116 -5.89 18.31 0.61
N GLU A 117 -6.00 18.68 -0.66
CA GLU A 117 -7.08 19.56 -1.17
C GLU A 117 -8.36 18.77 -1.48
N ASN A 118 -8.24 17.45 -1.74
CA ASN A 118 -9.43 16.65 -2.04
C ASN A 118 -10.42 16.67 -0.88
N THR A 119 -11.69 16.88 -1.20
CA THR A 119 -12.78 16.79 -0.22
C THR A 119 -13.09 15.34 0.15
N VAL A 120 -13.83 15.14 1.24
CA VAL A 120 -14.31 13.81 1.66
C VAL A 120 -15.13 13.16 0.56
N ASP A 121 -16.01 13.95 -0.09
CA ASP A 121 -16.88 13.45 -1.16
C ASP A 121 -16.08 13.04 -2.40
N GLU A 122 -15.03 13.78 -2.76
CA GLU A 122 -14.14 13.41 -3.86
C GLU A 122 -13.37 12.12 -3.57
N ILE A 123 -12.89 11.94 -2.33
CA ILE A 123 -12.23 10.71 -1.90
C ILE A 123 -13.19 9.53 -1.99
N ASN A 124 -14.37 9.64 -1.40
CA ASN A 124 -15.39 8.58 -1.42
C ASN A 124 -15.79 8.24 -2.85
N ARG A 125 -16.06 9.24 -3.67
CA ARG A 125 -16.40 9.03 -5.09
C ARG A 125 -15.28 8.38 -5.88
N GLY A 126 -14.02 8.78 -5.65
CA GLY A 126 -12.85 8.16 -6.29
C GLY A 126 -12.70 6.68 -5.91
N VAL A 127 -12.90 6.36 -4.63
CA VAL A 127 -12.88 4.98 -4.12
C VAL A 127 -14.03 4.16 -4.72
N GLU A 128 -15.26 4.67 -4.72
CA GLU A 128 -16.42 4.01 -5.32
C GLU A 128 -16.20 3.72 -6.81
N LEU A 129 -15.73 4.69 -7.58
CA LEU A 129 -15.43 4.51 -9.01
C LEU A 129 -14.33 3.47 -9.27
N CYS A 130 -13.36 3.35 -8.36
CA CYS A 130 -12.31 2.33 -8.44
C CYS A 130 -12.84 0.93 -8.13
N ILE A 131 -13.78 0.82 -7.19
CA ILE A 131 -14.32 -0.46 -6.71
C ILE A 131 -15.47 -0.96 -7.60
N ALA A 132 -16.28 -0.07 -8.19
CA ALA A 132 -17.44 -0.44 -8.96
C ALA A 132 -17.16 -1.48 -10.06
N PRO A 133 -16.15 -1.33 -10.93
CA PRO A 133 -15.84 -2.35 -11.93
C PRO A 133 -15.47 -3.69 -11.30
N PHE A 134 -14.82 -3.65 -10.15
CA PHE A 134 -14.46 -4.82 -9.37
C PHE A 134 -15.70 -5.49 -8.76
N ALA A 135 -16.62 -4.70 -8.21
CA ALA A 135 -17.88 -5.22 -7.68
C ALA A 135 -18.72 -5.88 -8.78
N ASP A 136 -18.92 -5.18 -9.90
CA ASP A 136 -19.80 -5.63 -10.98
C ASP A 136 -19.26 -6.86 -11.73
N GLU A 137 -17.96 -6.88 -11.99
CA GLU A 137 -17.39 -7.91 -12.86
C GLU A 137 -16.83 -9.11 -12.09
N TYR A 138 -16.37 -8.90 -10.86
CA TYR A 138 -15.51 -9.86 -10.18
C TYR A 138 -16.10 -10.49 -8.94
N LEU A 139 -16.78 -9.74 -8.11
CA LEU A 139 -17.42 -10.31 -6.93
C LEU A 139 -18.62 -11.18 -7.32
N TYR A 140 -19.38 -10.78 -8.32
CA TYR A 140 -20.52 -11.54 -8.81
C TYR A 140 -20.14 -12.81 -9.59
N LYS A 141 -18.97 -12.85 -10.21
CA LYS A 141 -18.48 -14.04 -10.94
C LYS A 141 -17.77 -15.07 -10.06
N PHE A 142 -17.42 -14.72 -8.82
CA PHE A 142 -16.77 -15.67 -7.92
C PHE A 142 -17.81 -16.42 -7.09
N GLU A 143 -17.90 -17.73 -7.33
CA GLU A 143 -18.69 -18.68 -6.52
C GLU A 143 -18.28 -18.72 -5.04
N CYS A 144 -17.25 -17.97 -4.67
CA CYS A 144 -16.62 -17.97 -3.36
C CYS A 144 -17.37 -17.16 -2.31
N ILE A 145 -18.22 -16.23 -2.73
CA ILE A 145 -19.05 -15.44 -1.84
C ILE A 145 -20.46 -16.02 -1.95
N ARG A 146 -20.83 -16.81 -0.95
CA ARG A 146 -21.98 -17.71 -0.98
C ARG A 146 -23.35 -17.05 -0.95
N SER A 147 -23.45 -15.74 -0.76
CA SER A 147 -24.73 -15.03 -0.81
C SER A 147 -24.57 -13.59 -1.29
N ASP A 148 -25.58 -13.03 -1.94
CA ASP A 148 -25.61 -11.64 -2.40
C ASP A 148 -25.39 -10.65 -1.24
N LEU A 149 -25.88 -11.00 -0.05
CA LEU A 149 -25.68 -10.20 1.16
C LEU A 149 -24.21 -10.17 1.61
N ASP A 150 -23.54 -11.32 1.60
CA ASP A 150 -22.12 -11.40 1.97
C ASP A 150 -21.23 -10.63 0.98
N GLN A 151 -21.60 -10.61 -0.30
CA GLN A 151 -20.91 -9.86 -1.34
C GLN A 151 -21.01 -8.36 -1.09
N THR A 152 -22.21 -7.87 -0.84
CA THR A 152 -22.46 -6.45 -0.55
C THR A 152 -21.68 -5.99 0.68
N TYR A 153 -21.68 -6.76 1.75
CA TYR A 153 -20.91 -6.44 2.96
C TYR A 153 -19.41 -6.42 2.68
N TYR A 154 -18.90 -7.35 1.91
CA TYR A 154 -17.48 -7.41 1.60
C TYR A 154 -17.01 -6.23 0.73
N VAL A 155 -17.81 -5.82 -0.26
CA VAL A 155 -17.54 -4.61 -1.08
C VAL A 155 -17.59 -3.36 -0.21
N ASN A 156 -18.62 -3.24 0.63
CA ASN A 156 -18.76 -2.10 1.52
C ASN A 156 -17.56 -2.00 2.48
N ASP A 157 -17.12 -3.13 3.05
CA ASP A 157 -15.95 -3.16 3.91
C ASP A 157 -14.68 -2.69 3.19
N ILE A 158 -14.46 -3.13 1.93
CA ILE A 158 -13.30 -2.69 1.14
C ILE A 158 -13.39 -1.18 0.87
N THR A 159 -14.57 -0.69 0.54
CA THR A 159 -14.83 0.75 0.32
C THR A 159 -14.53 1.55 1.58
N GLU A 160 -15.07 1.10 2.72
CA GLU A 160 -14.81 1.72 4.03
C GLU A 160 -13.32 1.70 4.39
N PHE A 161 -12.62 0.57 4.18
CA PHE A 161 -11.18 0.47 4.47
C PHE A 161 -10.37 1.48 3.68
N LEU A 162 -10.63 1.56 2.38
CA LEU A 162 -9.92 2.50 1.51
C LEU A 162 -10.21 3.95 1.90
N SER A 163 -11.47 4.31 2.04
CA SER A 163 -11.87 5.67 2.40
C SER A 163 -11.26 6.09 3.74
N GLU A 164 -11.34 5.22 4.77
CA GLU A 164 -10.80 5.51 6.10
C GLU A 164 -9.28 5.67 6.08
N ILE A 165 -8.54 4.80 5.39
CA ILE A 165 -7.08 4.89 5.33
C ILE A 165 -6.65 6.14 4.57
N ILE A 166 -7.30 6.47 3.45
CA ILE A 166 -7.00 7.67 2.66
C ILE A 166 -7.33 8.93 3.49
N MET A 167 -8.45 8.94 4.21
CA MET A 167 -8.79 10.04 5.11
C MET A 167 -7.78 10.21 6.24
N ASN A 168 -7.24 9.12 6.77
CA ASN A 168 -6.17 9.18 7.76
C ASN A 168 -4.89 9.81 7.19
N CYS A 169 -4.53 9.52 5.93
CA CYS A 169 -3.41 10.18 5.26
C CYS A 169 -3.65 11.71 5.18
N LYS A 170 -4.84 12.13 4.76
CA LYS A 170 -5.19 13.55 4.69
C LYS A 170 -5.16 14.24 6.05
N GLN A 171 -5.84 13.66 7.04
CA GLN A 171 -6.09 14.31 8.33
C GLN A 171 -4.87 14.29 9.27
N HIS A 172 -4.07 13.23 9.19
CA HIS A 172 -3.01 12.99 10.15
C HIS A 172 -1.61 13.12 9.57
N ALA A 173 -1.42 12.66 8.35
CA ALA A 173 -0.14 12.80 7.67
C ALA A 173 0.02 14.18 7.01
N HIS A 174 -1.07 14.92 6.78
CA HIS A 174 -1.08 16.16 6.02
C HIS A 174 -0.32 16.05 4.71
N SER A 175 -0.50 14.93 4.04
CA SER A 175 0.25 14.53 2.86
C SER A 175 -0.67 13.96 1.80
N PHE A 176 -0.16 13.87 0.58
CA PHE A 176 -0.80 13.08 -0.46
C PHE A 176 -0.70 11.59 -0.15
N SER A 177 -1.55 10.80 -0.82
CA SER A 177 -1.48 9.36 -0.79
C SER A 177 -1.60 8.75 -2.19
N PHE A 178 -0.85 7.68 -2.41
CA PHE A 178 -1.08 6.75 -3.52
C PHE A 178 -1.75 5.50 -2.99
N THR A 179 -2.77 5.06 -3.70
CA THR A 179 -3.56 3.89 -3.32
C THR A 179 -3.68 2.95 -4.51
N THR A 180 -3.45 1.66 -4.29
CA THR A 180 -3.61 0.63 -5.32
C THR A 180 -4.56 -0.44 -4.84
N LEU A 181 -5.51 -0.81 -5.69
CA LEU A 181 -6.41 -1.94 -5.52
C LEU A 181 -6.20 -2.91 -6.69
N HIS A 182 -5.94 -4.18 -6.39
CA HIS A 182 -5.80 -5.22 -7.39
C HIS A 182 -6.40 -6.54 -6.92
N ALA A 183 -7.37 -7.05 -7.65
CA ALA A 183 -7.86 -8.41 -7.49
C ALA A 183 -7.04 -9.36 -8.39
N LYS A 184 -6.41 -10.35 -7.80
CA LYS A 184 -5.61 -11.34 -8.51
C LYS A 184 -6.25 -12.71 -8.42
N TYR A 185 -6.85 -13.16 -9.53
CA TYR A 185 -7.55 -14.45 -9.59
C TYR A 185 -6.65 -15.64 -9.39
N SER A 186 -5.50 -15.65 -10.06
CA SER A 186 -4.54 -16.75 -9.93
C SER A 186 -4.05 -16.95 -8.49
N ALA A 187 -4.06 -15.89 -7.67
CA ALA A 187 -3.72 -15.96 -6.26
C ALA A 187 -4.93 -16.06 -5.35
N LYS A 188 -6.16 -15.93 -5.89
CA LYS A 188 -7.42 -15.85 -5.14
C LYS A 188 -7.36 -14.82 -4.02
N LYS A 189 -6.84 -13.62 -4.33
CA LYS A 189 -6.62 -12.56 -3.36
C LYS A 189 -6.92 -11.19 -3.93
N ILE A 190 -7.34 -10.32 -3.03
CA ILE A 190 -7.38 -8.88 -3.23
C ILE A 190 -6.18 -8.28 -2.49
N TYR A 191 -5.52 -7.36 -3.16
CA TYR A 191 -4.41 -6.59 -2.63
C TYR A 191 -4.81 -5.12 -2.59
N ILE A 192 -4.70 -4.52 -1.42
CA ILE A 192 -4.92 -3.09 -1.19
C ILE A 192 -3.63 -2.55 -0.60
N SER A 193 -3.14 -1.45 -1.14
CA SER A 193 -1.99 -0.74 -0.59
C SER A 193 -2.26 0.75 -0.61
N VAL A 194 -2.00 1.40 0.50
CA VAL A 194 -2.06 2.85 0.64
C VAL A 194 -0.74 3.33 1.22
N SER A 195 -0.14 4.31 0.58
CA SER A 195 1.12 4.91 1.02
C SER A 195 1.00 6.42 1.01
N ASP A 196 1.36 7.05 2.11
CA ASP A 196 1.51 8.49 2.21
C ASP A 196 2.98 8.90 2.35
N PHE A 197 3.23 10.19 2.28
CA PHE A 197 4.55 10.80 2.48
C PHE A 197 4.55 11.72 3.71
N GLY A 198 3.82 11.34 4.75
CA GLY A 198 3.71 12.09 6.00
C GLY A 198 4.87 11.83 6.96
N CYS A 199 4.67 12.24 8.20
CA CYS A 199 5.69 12.17 9.24
C CYS A 199 5.71 10.85 10.04
N GLY A 200 4.84 9.89 9.71
CA GLY A 200 4.69 8.63 10.43
C GLY A 200 3.84 8.71 11.69
N PHE A 201 3.58 7.55 12.31
CA PHE A 201 2.70 7.46 13.49
C PHE A 201 3.24 8.20 14.70
N LEU A 202 4.53 8.06 14.99
CA LEU A 202 5.12 8.65 16.20
C LEU A 202 4.94 10.17 16.22
N ASN A 203 5.26 10.84 15.14
CA ASN A 203 5.16 12.30 15.06
C ASN A 203 3.70 12.78 15.02
N THR A 204 2.78 11.98 14.48
CA THR A 204 1.36 12.31 14.44
C THR A 204 0.68 12.15 15.80
N ILE A 205 1.07 11.14 16.58
CA ILE A 205 0.38 10.77 17.83
C ILE A 205 1.06 11.38 19.05
N ALA A 206 2.35 11.74 18.95
CA ALA A 206 3.13 12.25 20.08
C ALA A 206 2.57 13.53 20.73
N SER A 207 1.76 14.33 20.00
CA SER A 207 1.06 15.49 20.58
C SER A 207 0.00 15.09 21.61
N ASP A 208 -0.63 13.92 21.43
CA ASP A 208 -1.78 13.51 22.24
C ASP A 208 -1.44 12.40 23.22
N LEU A 209 -0.40 11.60 22.94
CA LEU A 209 -0.04 10.41 23.68
C LEU A 209 1.47 10.24 23.76
N TYR A 210 1.97 9.98 24.96
CA TYR A 210 3.37 9.59 25.13
C TYR A 210 3.59 8.17 24.58
N CYS A 211 4.36 8.06 23.50
CA CYS A 211 4.81 6.79 22.91
C CYS A 211 6.34 6.76 22.92
N LYS A 212 6.92 5.64 23.31
CA LYS A 212 8.39 5.48 23.42
C LYS A 212 9.07 5.35 22.07
N ASP A 213 8.38 4.71 21.12
CA ASP A 213 8.90 4.39 19.81
C ASP A 213 7.77 4.30 18.78
N GLU A 214 8.15 4.12 17.53
CA GLU A 214 7.22 4.03 16.40
C GLU A 214 6.26 2.84 16.51
N VAL A 215 6.72 1.72 17.09
CA VAL A 215 5.89 0.52 17.28
C VAL A 215 4.78 0.79 18.27
N GLU A 216 5.11 1.41 19.41
CA GLU A 216 4.10 1.80 20.39
C GLU A 216 3.14 2.82 19.80
N ALA A 217 3.63 3.76 18.99
CA ALA A 217 2.80 4.74 18.30
C ALA A 217 1.80 4.08 17.33
N ILE A 218 2.25 3.12 16.51
CA ILE A 218 1.34 2.35 15.63
C ILE A 218 0.26 1.66 16.47
N LEU A 219 0.63 0.96 17.54
CA LEU A 219 -0.33 0.27 18.40
C LEU A 219 -1.28 1.23 19.13
N CYS A 220 -0.78 2.37 19.57
CA CYS A 220 -1.61 3.43 20.13
C CYS A 220 -2.62 3.98 19.11
N GLY A 221 -2.19 4.23 17.87
CA GLY A 221 -3.06 4.66 16.79
C GLY A 221 -4.15 3.64 16.47
N VAL A 222 -3.83 2.35 16.58
CA VAL A 222 -4.79 1.27 16.38
C VAL A 222 -5.77 1.15 17.54
N TYR A 223 -5.29 1.08 18.80
CA TYR A 223 -6.15 0.72 19.92
C TYR A 223 -6.85 1.88 20.62
N LYS A 224 -6.19 3.04 20.79
CA LYS A 224 -6.76 4.15 21.58
C LYS A 224 -7.90 4.87 20.86
N ARG A 225 -7.99 4.78 19.55
CA ARG A 225 -9.14 5.29 18.78
C ARG A 225 -10.34 4.35 18.76
N LYS A 226 -10.25 3.18 19.43
CA LYS A 226 -11.37 2.24 19.59
C LYS A 226 -12.59 2.87 20.29
N GLU A 227 -12.36 3.84 21.19
CA GLU A 227 -13.43 4.50 21.96
C GLU A 227 -14.20 5.55 21.15
N SER A 228 -13.65 6.05 20.07
CA SER A 228 -14.39 6.88 19.13
C SER A 228 -15.34 5.98 18.34
N LYS A 229 -16.60 6.37 18.23
CA LYS A 229 -17.64 5.64 17.46
C LYS A 229 -17.40 5.64 15.95
N VAL A 230 -16.24 6.10 15.49
CA VAL A 230 -15.84 6.20 14.09
C VAL A 230 -15.01 4.98 13.73
N TYR A 231 -15.21 4.46 12.54
CA TYR A 231 -14.37 3.43 11.93
C TYR A 231 -12.91 3.89 11.97
N GLY A 232 -12.04 3.05 12.45
CA GLY A 232 -10.60 3.35 12.56
C GLY A 232 -9.79 2.11 12.23
N LEU A 233 -8.47 2.27 12.21
CA LEU A 233 -7.54 1.16 11.91
C LEU A 233 -7.84 -0.12 12.71
N TYR A 234 -8.33 0.01 13.95
CA TYR A 234 -8.74 -1.16 14.76
C TYR A 234 -9.82 -1.99 14.05
N ASN A 235 -10.88 -1.33 13.58
CA ASN A 235 -11.98 -2.03 12.90
C ASN A 235 -11.54 -2.63 11.57
N ILE A 236 -10.72 -1.91 10.82
CA ILE A 236 -10.14 -2.41 9.56
C ILE A 236 -9.34 -3.67 9.83
N ILE A 237 -8.38 -3.63 10.76
CA ILE A 237 -7.53 -4.78 11.09
C ILE A 237 -8.39 -5.94 11.59
N ARG A 238 -9.33 -5.69 12.50
CA ARG A 238 -10.24 -6.72 13.00
C ARG A 238 -10.97 -7.44 11.87
N ARG A 239 -11.66 -6.70 11.00
CA ARG A 239 -12.43 -7.27 9.88
C ARG A 239 -11.53 -8.00 8.90
N VAL A 240 -10.38 -7.45 8.56
CA VAL A 240 -9.41 -8.13 7.68
C VAL A 240 -8.96 -9.48 8.28
N LEU A 241 -8.69 -9.53 9.59
CA LEU A 241 -8.31 -10.77 10.26
C LEU A 241 -9.48 -11.78 10.36
N GLU A 242 -10.70 -11.30 10.58
CA GLU A 242 -11.93 -12.12 10.55
C GLU A 242 -12.18 -12.72 9.15
N TYR A 243 -11.81 -12.00 8.08
CA TYR A 243 -11.81 -12.51 6.71
C TYR A 243 -10.63 -13.44 6.38
N ASN A 244 -9.82 -13.81 7.37
CA ASN A 244 -8.59 -14.58 7.20
C ASN A 244 -7.55 -13.85 6.32
N GLY A 245 -7.60 -12.54 6.31
CA GLY A 245 -6.67 -11.66 5.61
C GLY A 245 -5.44 -11.32 6.43
N LYS A 246 -4.65 -10.40 5.92
CA LYS A 246 -3.40 -9.94 6.55
C LYS A 246 -3.25 -8.45 6.37
N VAL A 247 -2.81 -7.77 7.41
CA VAL A 247 -2.46 -6.34 7.36
C VAL A 247 -0.99 -6.17 7.71
N ARG A 248 -0.30 -5.30 6.97
CA ARG A 248 1.00 -4.77 7.34
C ARG A 248 0.91 -3.27 7.45
N ILE A 249 1.49 -2.73 8.49
CA ILE A 249 1.66 -1.30 8.69
C ILE A 249 3.14 -1.05 8.80
N HIS A 250 3.68 -0.29 7.88
CA HIS A 250 5.04 0.24 7.93
C HIS A 250 4.96 1.73 8.25
N SER A 251 5.77 2.18 9.20
CA SER A 251 5.92 3.58 9.54
C SER A 251 7.38 3.83 9.88
N ASN A 252 8.00 4.77 9.21
CA ASN A 252 9.42 5.04 9.34
C ASN A 252 10.30 3.78 9.23
N SER A 253 10.98 3.35 10.30
CA SER A 253 11.87 2.19 10.31
C SER A 253 11.23 0.90 10.81
N GLU A 254 9.96 0.95 11.20
CA GLU A 254 9.29 -0.17 11.85
C GLU A 254 8.15 -0.73 10.99
N GLN A 255 7.95 -2.03 11.06
CA GLN A 255 6.84 -2.69 10.38
C GLN A 255 6.13 -3.68 11.31
N LEU A 256 4.84 -3.53 11.49
CA LEU A 256 3.99 -4.48 12.17
C LEU A 256 3.19 -5.34 11.20
N ILE A 257 3.08 -6.63 11.50
CA ILE A 257 2.34 -7.58 10.68
C ILE A 257 1.22 -8.23 11.51
N PHE A 258 -0.01 -7.99 11.11
CA PHE A 258 -1.22 -8.57 11.68
C PHE A 258 -1.69 -9.73 10.81
N THR A 259 -1.85 -10.90 11.40
CA THR A 259 -2.31 -12.13 10.72
C THR A 259 -3.45 -12.77 11.52
N PRO A 260 -4.27 -13.65 10.94
CA PRO A 260 -5.36 -14.31 11.65
C PRO A 260 -4.92 -15.04 12.93
N LYS A 261 -3.67 -15.49 12.97
CA LYS A 261 -3.10 -16.18 14.15
C LYS A 261 -3.10 -15.33 15.41
N ILE A 262 -3.10 -14.00 15.28
CA ILE A 262 -3.08 -13.07 16.42
C ILE A 262 -4.45 -12.46 16.73
N LEU A 263 -5.51 -12.84 16.00
CA LEU A 263 -6.83 -12.24 16.16
C LEU A 263 -7.30 -12.24 17.62
N THR A 264 -7.17 -13.35 18.32
CA THR A 264 -7.59 -13.46 19.73
C THR A 264 -6.83 -12.48 20.62
N SER A 265 -5.51 -12.43 20.50
CA SER A 265 -4.67 -11.50 21.28
C SER A 265 -4.93 -10.05 20.89
N PHE A 266 -5.21 -9.80 19.60
CA PHE A 266 -5.59 -8.48 19.11
C PHE A 266 -6.90 -8.00 19.73
N LEU A 267 -7.95 -8.81 19.73
CA LEU A 267 -9.25 -8.47 20.30
C LEU A 267 -9.20 -8.21 21.81
N LYS A 268 -8.29 -8.88 22.53
CA LYS A 268 -8.08 -8.71 23.97
C LYS A 268 -7.11 -7.56 24.32
N ASN A 269 -6.62 -6.81 23.35
CA ASN A 269 -5.60 -5.76 23.50
C ASN A 269 -4.29 -6.27 24.15
N GLU A 270 -3.98 -7.57 23.98
CA GLU A 270 -2.79 -8.17 24.57
C GLU A 270 -1.49 -7.74 23.89
N LEU A 271 -1.57 -7.20 22.67
CA LEU A 271 -0.40 -6.72 21.94
C LEU A 271 0.26 -5.51 22.59
N LEU A 272 -0.51 -4.66 23.30
CA LEU A 272 0.01 -3.54 24.09
C LEU A 272 0.65 -4.00 25.40
N LYS A 273 0.38 -5.24 25.83
CA LYS A 273 0.86 -5.79 27.10
C LYS A 273 2.10 -6.64 26.84
N ASN A 274 3.09 -6.55 27.74
CA ASN A 274 4.22 -7.49 27.82
C ASN A 274 5.09 -7.57 26.56
N ASP A 275 5.21 -6.49 25.78
CA ASP A 275 6.04 -6.48 24.54
C ASP A 275 5.72 -7.64 23.56
N ASN A 276 4.51 -8.18 23.60
CA ASN A 276 4.09 -9.29 22.75
C ASN A 276 4.16 -8.94 21.25
N PHE A 277 4.08 -7.66 20.94
CA PHE A 277 4.21 -7.16 19.56
C PHE A 277 5.60 -7.39 18.94
N LYS A 278 6.66 -7.55 19.75
CA LYS A 278 8.04 -7.79 19.25
C LYS A 278 8.13 -8.98 18.30
N LYS A 279 7.25 -9.99 18.50
CA LYS A 279 7.17 -11.16 17.60
C LYS A 279 6.64 -10.83 16.20
N TYR A 280 5.93 -9.72 16.07
CA TYR A 280 5.23 -9.32 14.84
C TYR A 280 5.86 -8.07 14.24
N ASN A 281 6.88 -7.53 14.90
CA ASN A 281 7.64 -6.39 14.45
C ASN A 281 8.82 -6.84 13.58
N ILE A 282 8.99 -6.18 12.46
CA ILE A 282 10.17 -6.31 11.61
C ILE A 282 10.83 -4.94 11.54
N LYS A 283 11.91 -4.78 12.28
CA LYS A 283 12.71 -3.55 12.20
C LYS A 283 13.34 -3.44 10.82
N ARG A 284 13.18 -2.31 10.18
CA ARG A 284 13.87 -1.97 8.94
C ARG A 284 15.05 -1.07 9.28
N ASN A 285 16.20 -1.36 8.71
CA ASN A 285 17.42 -0.58 8.99
C ASN A 285 17.42 0.79 8.28
N VAL A 286 16.53 0.97 7.31
CA VAL A 286 16.40 2.20 6.54
C VAL A 286 15.02 2.77 6.75
N PRO A 287 14.89 3.98 7.30
CA PRO A 287 13.60 4.63 7.44
C PRO A 287 13.04 4.97 6.05
N PHE A 288 11.73 4.83 5.90
CA PHE A 288 10.96 5.24 4.74
C PHE A 288 9.86 6.17 5.21
N SER A 289 9.86 7.41 4.73
CA SER A 289 8.96 8.46 5.21
C SER A 289 7.50 8.11 4.98
N GLY A 290 6.66 8.47 5.95
CA GLY A 290 5.21 8.25 5.86
C GLY A 290 4.73 6.94 6.47
N VAL A 291 3.48 6.64 6.17
CA VAL A 291 2.79 5.41 6.58
C VAL A 291 2.43 4.61 5.33
N HIS A 292 2.73 3.32 5.36
CA HIS A 292 2.45 2.41 4.26
C HIS A 292 1.64 1.23 4.80
N ILE A 293 0.39 1.13 4.36
CA ILE A 293 -0.54 0.09 4.79
C ILE A 293 -0.77 -0.86 3.63
N GLU A 294 -0.54 -2.14 3.87
CA GLU A 294 -0.75 -3.22 2.91
C GLU A 294 -1.80 -4.20 3.48
N ILE A 295 -2.83 -4.48 2.71
CA ILE A 295 -3.89 -5.44 3.05
C ILE A 295 -3.93 -6.53 2.00
N GLU A 296 -3.93 -7.78 2.46
CA GLU A 296 -4.20 -8.96 1.64
C GLU A 296 -5.50 -9.57 2.13
N LEU A 297 -6.50 -9.66 1.27
CA LEU A 297 -7.77 -10.32 1.55
C LEU A 297 -7.92 -11.56 0.67
N PRO A 298 -8.40 -12.70 1.18
CA PRO A 298 -8.75 -13.83 0.35
C PRO A 298 -10.01 -13.53 -0.45
N LEU A 299 -10.08 -13.99 -1.70
CA LEU A 299 -11.31 -13.99 -2.49
C LEU A 299 -12.26 -15.11 -2.06
N GLU A 300 -11.75 -16.13 -1.39
CA GLU A 300 -12.56 -17.25 -0.84
C GLU A 300 -12.61 -17.12 0.69
N ARG A 301 -13.84 -17.13 1.22
CA ARG A 301 -14.06 -17.31 2.66
C ARG A 301 -13.86 -18.79 2.99
N ARG A 302 -12.91 -19.12 3.84
CA ARG A 302 -12.73 -20.48 4.38
C ARG A 302 -13.66 -20.72 5.56
#